data_c2bf474831cbc3c21cb47911f3b6f72b
#
_entry.id   c2bf474831cbc3c21cb47911f3b6f72b
#
_cell.length_a   1.000
_cell.length_b   1.000
_cell.length_c   1.000
_cell.angle_alpha   90.00
_cell.angle_beta   90.00
_cell.angle_gamma   90.00
#
_symmetry.space_group_name_H-M   'P 1'
#
loop_
_entity.id
_entity.type
_entity.pdbx_description
1 polymer ?
#
loop_
_entity_poly.entity_id
_entity_poly.type
_entity_poly.pdbx_seq_one_letter_code
_entity_poly.pdbx_strand_id
1 'polypeptide(L)'
;TRLRQLIAEDDCYSLPKIKVSGFADIKVLPGNELIETLNSCYDHDGLDETIVVCRSNKRANIYNKGIRAQILWREDELNTGDLLMVAKNNYFWTEKEKEMDFIANGETAVVRRVRRTRELYGFRFADVTLVFPDYNDFELEVNMLLDTLHTDSPALPKAENDRLFYSVLEDYADITVKRERMKKMKADPYYNALQVKYAYAVTCHKAQGGQWKNVFLDQGYMTD
;
A
#
# COMPACT_ATOMS: atom_id res chain seq x y z
N THR A 1 -1.53 -26.44 -13.55
CA THR A 1 -2.39 -26.95 -12.51
C THR A 1 -3.85 -26.68 -12.83
N ARG A 2 -4.80 -27.18 -12.07
CA ARG A 2 -6.25 -27.18 -12.38
C ARG A 2 -6.83 -25.80 -12.70
N LEU A 3 -6.38 -24.73 -12.04
CA LEU A 3 -6.77 -23.34 -12.35
C LEU A 3 -6.39 -22.93 -13.78
N ARG A 4 -5.19 -23.28 -14.22
CA ARG A 4 -4.74 -23.04 -15.61
C ARG A 4 -5.54 -23.86 -16.62
N GLN A 5 -5.95 -25.09 -16.25
CA GLN A 5 -6.80 -25.92 -17.09
C GLN A 5 -8.21 -25.36 -17.23
N LEU A 6 -8.86 -24.92 -16.13
CA LEU A 6 -10.17 -24.27 -16.16
C LEU A 6 -10.16 -23.01 -17.01
N ILE A 7 -9.13 -22.20 -16.92
CA ILE A 7 -8.95 -21.00 -17.77
C ILE A 7 -8.72 -21.40 -19.24
N ALA A 8 -7.96 -22.47 -19.50
CA ALA A 8 -7.70 -22.96 -20.86
C ALA A 8 -8.91 -23.66 -21.50
N GLU A 9 -9.79 -24.24 -20.71
CA GLU A 9 -11.02 -24.92 -21.13
C GLU A 9 -12.19 -23.95 -21.32
N ASP A 10 -11.96 -22.64 -21.12
CA ASP A 10 -12.94 -21.54 -21.24
C ASP A 10 -14.22 -21.76 -20.40
N ASP A 11 -14.09 -22.52 -19.30
CA ASP A 11 -15.14 -22.77 -18.34
C ASP A 11 -15.25 -21.60 -17.35
N CYS A 12 -15.81 -20.49 -17.86
CA CYS A 12 -16.03 -19.27 -17.08
C CYS A 12 -17.22 -19.37 -16.10
N TYR A 13 -17.92 -20.49 -16.10
CA TYR A 13 -19.10 -20.70 -15.24
C TYR A 13 -18.81 -21.52 -13.99
N SER A 14 -17.71 -22.24 -13.92
CA SER A 14 -17.35 -22.98 -12.72
C SER A 14 -16.36 -22.21 -11.86
N LEU A 15 -16.77 -21.89 -10.63
CA LEU A 15 -15.89 -21.31 -9.64
C LEU A 15 -14.81 -22.33 -9.23
N PRO A 16 -13.52 -21.98 -9.32
CA PRO A 16 -12.45 -22.89 -8.94
C PRO A 16 -12.51 -23.18 -7.44
N LYS A 17 -12.79 -24.42 -7.07
CA LYS A 17 -12.75 -24.85 -5.67
C LYS A 17 -11.30 -25.08 -5.26
N ILE A 18 -10.82 -24.36 -4.25
CA ILE A 18 -9.52 -24.60 -3.65
C ILE A 18 -9.59 -25.92 -2.87
N LYS A 19 -8.78 -26.87 -3.28
CA LYS A 19 -8.67 -28.16 -2.57
C LYS A 19 -7.77 -27.95 -1.36
N VAL A 20 -8.36 -27.97 -0.17
CA VAL A 20 -7.67 -27.75 1.11
C VAL A 20 -7.26 -29.04 1.83
N SER A 21 -7.91 -30.17 1.48
CA SER A 21 -7.62 -31.48 2.09
C SER A 21 -6.43 -32.18 1.42
N GLY A 22 -5.53 -32.75 2.22
CA GLY A 22 -4.37 -33.52 1.74
C GLY A 22 -3.11 -32.69 1.49
N PHE A 23 -3.09 -31.44 1.91
CA PHE A 23 -1.91 -30.57 1.91
C PHE A 23 -1.58 -30.17 3.35
N ALA A 24 -0.32 -30.36 3.75
CA ALA A 24 0.13 -30.03 5.12
C ALA A 24 0.28 -28.51 5.31
N ASP A 25 0.47 -27.76 4.23
CA ASP A 25 0.74 -26.34 4.13
C ASP A 25 -0.52 -25.49 3.85
N ILE A 26 -1.70 -26.13 3.68
CA ILE A 26 -2.98 -25.43 3.47
C ILE A 26 -3.92 -25.75 4.62
N LYS A 27 -4.41 -24.70 5.28
CA LYS A 27 -5.35 -24.79 6.40
C LYS A 27 -6.56 -23.89 6.16
N VAL A 28 -7.75 -24.35 6.55
CA VAL A 28 -8.93 -23.50 6.70
C VAL A 28 -8.91 -22.94 8.11
N LEU A 29 -8.87 -21.61 8.21
CA LEU A 29 -8.76 -20.94 9.49
C LEU A 29 -10.13 -20.36 9.89
N PRO A 30 -10.68 -20.72 11.06
CA PRO A 30 -11.85 -20.08 11.63
C PRO A 30 -11.57 -18.60 11.95
N GLY A 31 -12.58 -17.72 11.79
CA GLY A 31 -12.40 -16.29 11.99
C GLY A 31 -11.98 -15.89 13.39
N ASN A 32 -12.37 -16.66 14.42
CA ASN A 32 -11.97 -16.44 15.81
C ASN A 32 -10.49 -16.77 16.11
N GLU A 33 -9.83 -17.56 15.26
CA GLU A 33 -8.41 -17.92 15.40
C GLU A 33 -7.49 -17.02 14.56
N LEU A 34 -8.05 -16.14 13.73
CA LEU A 34 -7.30 -15.34 12.77
C LEU A 34 -6.26 -14.44 13.44
N ILE A 35 -6.64 -13.69 14.47
CA ILE A 35 -5.76 -12.73 15.14
C ILE A 35 -4.59 -13.45 15.81
N GLU A 36 -4.87 -14.54 16.53
CA GLU A 36 -3.85 -15.33 17.21
C GLU A 36 -2.88 -15.97 16.21
N THR A 37 -3.41 -16.51 15.10
CA THR A 37 -2.59 -17.15 14.07
C THR A 37 -1.73 -16.11 13.34
N LEU A 38 -2.27 -14.94 13.00
CA LEU A 38 -1.50 -13.83 12.41
C LEU A 38 -0.39 -13.37 13.35
N ASN A 39 -0.71 -13.16 14.63
CA ASN A 39 0.29 -12.76 15.62
C ASN A 39 1.43 -13.78 15.72
N SER A 40 1.09 -15.07 15.77
CA SER A 40 2.09 -16.16 15.79
C SER A 40 2.97 -16.17 14.55
N CYS A 41 2.41 -15.93 13.35
CA CYS A 41 3.18 -15.86 12.12
C CYS A 41 4.12 -14.63 12.12
N TYR A 42 3.64 -13.48 12.58
CA TYR A 42 4.48 -12.27 12.70
C TYR A 42 5.62 -12.43 13.70
N ASP A 43 5.36 -13.08 14.83
CA ASP A 43 6.38 -13.33 15.85
C ASP A 43 7.45 -14.33 15.38
N HIS A 44 7.05 -15.34 14.59
CA HIS A 44 7.94 -16.40 14.13
C HIS A 44 8.71 -16.05 12.86
N ASP A 45 8.04 -15.48 11.87
CA ASP A 45 8.60 -15.29 10.52
C ASP A 45 8.84 -13.82 10.16
N GLY A 46 8.21 -12.88 10.86
CA GLY A 46 8.32 -11.45 10.59
C GLY A 46 7.13 -10.86 9.84
N LEU A 47 7.03 -9.53 9.87
CA LEU A 47 5.95 -8.77 9.24
C LEU A 47 6.01 -8.80 7.71
N ASP A 48 7.20 -8.88 7.15
CA ASP A 48 7.50 -8.91 5.72
C ASP A 48 7.25 -10.27 5.08
N GLU A 49 7.28 -11.34 5.88
CA GLU A 49 7.07 -12.73 5.45
C GLU A 49 5.61 -13.20 5.62
N THR A 50 4.72 -12.34 6.07
CA THR A 50 3.31 -12.69 6.33
C THR A 50 2.36 -11.65 5.74
N ILE A 51 1.45 -12.09 4.88
CA ILE A 51 0.52 -11.20 4.16
C ILE A 51 -0.92 -11.69 4.22
N VAL A 52 -1.87 -10.73 4.30
CA VAL A 52 -3.28 -11.00 4.06
C VAL A 52 -3.65 -10.58 2.64
N VAL A 53 -4.17 -11.48 1.84
CA VAL A 53 -4.60 -11.21 0.47
C VAL A 53 -6.12 -11.22 0.39
N CYS A 54 -6.71 -10.15 -0.11
CA CYS A 54 -8.15 -9.98 -0.17
C CYS A 54 -8.63 -9.40 -1.52
N ARG A 55 -9.94 -9.41 -1.74
CA ARG A 55 -10.56 -9.06 -3.02
C ARG A 55 -10.63 -7.55 -3.29
N SER A 56 -10.67 -6.70 -2.26
CA SER A 56 -10.91 -5.26 -2.42
C SER A 56 -10.08 -4.42 -1.46
N ASN A 57 -9.82 -3.16 -1.85
CA ASN A 57 -9.14 -2.20 -0.98
C ASN A 57 -9.89 -1.94 0.32
N LYS A 58 -11.24 -1.92 0.28
CA LYS A 58 -12.07 -1.79 1.48
C LYS A 58 -11.79 -2.90 2.49
N ARG A 59 -11.69 -4.17 2.03
CA ARG A 59 -11.34 -5.30 2.89
C ARG A 59 -9.92 -5.19 3.38
N ALA A 60 -8.96 -4.83 2.50
CA ALA A 60 -7.57 -4.60 2.90
C ALA A 60 -7.45 -3.54 3.98
N ASN A 61 -8.18 -2.42 3.87
CA ASN A 61 -8.19 -1.36 4.89
C ASN A 61 -8.70 -1.87 6.25
N ILE A 62 -9.75 -2.72 6.26
CA ILE A 62 -10.28 -3.32 7.49
C ILE A 62 -9.21 -4.20 8.16
N TYR A 63 -8.55 -5.08 7.39
CA TYR A 63 -7.47 -5.93 7.91
C TYR A 63 -6.28 -5.11 8.38
N ASN A 64 -5.81 -4.15 7.60
CA ASN A 64 -4.70 -3.27 7.97
C ASN A 64 -4.97 -2.53 9.27
N LYS A 65 -6.19 -1.98 9.43
CA LYS A 65 -6.60 -1.33 10.68
C LYS A 65 -6.65 -2.31 11.86
N GLY A 66 -7.22 -3.50 11.66
CA GLY A 66 -7.30 -4.54 12.68
C GLY A 66 -5.92 -5.03 13.13
N ILE A 67 -5.03 -5.34 12.18
CA ILE A 67 -3.66 -5.78 12.44
C ILE A 67 -2.89 -4.71 13.23
N ARG A 68 -2.93 -3.46 12.79
CA ARG A 68 -2.24 -2.36 13.48
C ARG A 68 -2.74 -2.17 14.90
N ALA A 69 -4.06 -2.20 15.11
CA ALA A 69 -4.65 -1.95 16.43
C ALA A 69 -4.55 -3.15 17.38
N GLN A 70 -4.76 -4.38 16.91
CA GLN A 70 -4.93 -5.56 17.76
C GLN A 70 -3.67 -6.42 17.90
N ILE A 71 -2.77 -6.36 16.92
CA ILE A 71 -1.54 -7.16 16.92
C ILE A 71 -0.33 -6.27 17.17
N LEU A 72 -0.22 -5.15 16.45
CA LEU A 72 0.95 -4.28 16.52
C LEU A 72 0.83 -3.15 17.54
N TRP A 73 -0.34 -2.98 18.15
CA TRP A 73 -0.62 -1.95 19.18
C TRP A 73 -0.25 -0.54 18.74
N ARG A 74 -0.51 -0.23 17.44
CA ARG A 74 -0.22 1.08 16.83
C ARG A 74 -1.46 1.93 16.80
N GLU A 75 -1.47 2.98 17.61
CA GLU A 75 -2.62 3.89 17.76
C GLU A 75 -2.54 5.09 16.81
N ASP A 76 -1.32 5.61 16.58
CA ASP A 76 -1.12 6.74 15.67
C ASP A 76 -1.39 6.34 14.22
N GLU A 77 -1.76 7.32 13.39
CA GLU A 77 -2.02 7.10 11.97
C GLU A 77 -0.79 6.57 11.22
N LEU A 78 0.42 6.93 11.67
CA LEU A 78 1.67 6.45 11.12
C LEU A 78 2.70 6.27 12.23
N ASN A 79 3.26 5.07 12.33
CA ASN A 79 4.27 4.72 13.32
C ASN A 79 5.57 4.28 12.65
N THR A 80 6.70 4.48 13.34
CA THR A 80 7.96 3.83 12.96
C THR A 80 7.78 2.32 12.90
N GLY A 81 8.31 1.69 11.85
CA GLY A 81 8.15 0.27 11.58
C GLY A 81 6.86 -0.08 10.82
N ASP A 82 6.00 0.88 10.48
CA ASP A 82 4.85 0.59 9.61
C ASP A 82 5.31 0.09 8.24
N LEU A 83 4.71 -1.01 7.80
CA LEU A 83 4.91 -1.56 6.47
C LEU A 83 3.93 -0.91 5.51
N LEU A 84 4.47 -0.30 4.48
CA LEU A 84 3.73 0.46 3.47
C LEU A 84 3.95 -0.13 2.08
N MET A 85 2.99 0.09 1.20
CA MET A 85 3.09 -0.19 -0.22
C MET A 85 2.76 1.06 -1.02
N VAL A 86 3.60 1.39 -1.98
CA VAL A 86 3.41 2.53 -2.88
C VAL A 86 2.19 2.31 -3.76
N ALA A 87 1.32 3.31 -3.82
CA ALA A 87 0.04 3.24 -4.52
C ALA A 87 0.09 3.81 -5.95
N LYS A 88 1.12 4.58 -6.27
CA LYS A 88 1.30 5.24 -7.57
C LYS A 88 2.78 5.46 -7.84
N ASN A 89 3.22 5.26 -9.09
CA ASN A 89 4.60 5.58 -9.49
C ASN A 89 4.98 7.02 -9.13
N ASN A 90 6.18 7.20 -8.60
CA ASN A 90 6.72 8.50 -8.28
C ASN A 90 8.15 8.62 -8.79
N TYR A 91 8.40 9.67 -9.58
CA TYR A 91 9.70 9.95 -10.22
C TYR A 91 10.40 11.15 -9.58
N PHE A 92 9.70 11.87 -8.70
CA PHE A 92 10.17 13.13 -8.15
C PHE A 92 11.22 12.92 -7.05
N TRP A 93 10.95 12.00 -6.13
CA TRP A 93 11.80 11.81 -4.96
C TRP A 93 13.12 11.12 -5.26
N THR A 94 13.23 10.43 -6.39
CA THR A 94 14.42 9.69 -6.82
C THR A 94 15.22 10.39 -7.92
N GLU A 95 14.81 11.59 -8.35
CA GLU A 95 15.46 12.32 -9.48
C GLU A 95 16.99 12.49 -9.31
N LYS A 96 17.47 12.53 -8.07
CA LYS A 96 18.90 12.73 -7.74
C LYS A 96 19.58 11.49 -7.18
N GLU A 97 18.83 10.42 -7.04
CA GLU A 97 19.32 9.16 -6.47
C GLU A 97 19.88 8.26 -7.57
N LYS A 98 20.83 7.41 -7.20
CA LYS A 98 21.45 6.45 -8.13
C LYS A 98 20.97 5.03 -7.88
N GLU A 99 20.50 4.79 -6.68
CA GLU A 99 20.07 3.49 -6.17
C GLU A 99 18.72 3.08 -6.72
N MET A 100 17.89 4.07 -7.10
CA MET A 100 16.52 3.86 -7.55
C MET A 100 16.14 4.90 -8.61
N ASP A 101 15.79 4.48 -9.82
CA ASP A 101 15.38 5.37 -10.91
C ASP A 101 14.02 6.04 -10.64
N PHE A 102 13.08 5.30 -10.08
CA PHE A 102 11.77 5.79 -9.64
C PHE A 102 11.17 4.83 -8.62
N ILE A 103 10.23 5.33 -7.81
CA ILE A 103 9.48 4.50 -6.87
C ILE A 103 8.29 3.91 -7.60
N ALA A 104 8.26 2.59 -7.79
CA ALA A 104 7.20 1.93 -8.55
C ALA A 104 5.93 1.72 -7.72
N ASN A 105 4.79 1.70 -8.39
CA ASN A 105 3.53 1.27 -7.81
C ASN A 105 3.61 -0.22 -7.44
N GLY A 106 3.47 -0.53 -6.15
CA GLY A 106 3.62 -1.89 -5.62
C GLY A 106 4.91 -2.09 -4.83
N GLU A 107 5.89 -1.17 -4.90
CA GLU A 107 7.08 -1.20 -4.05
C GLU A 107 6.69 -1.18 -2.57
N THR A 108 7.39 -1.98 -1.77
CA THR A 108 7.24 -2.01 -0.32
C THR A 108 8.27 -1.11 0.35
N ALA A 109 7.85 -0.45 1.42
CA ALA A 109 8.71 0.40 2.21
C ALA A 109 8.36 0.29 3.70
N VAL A 110 9.36 0.46 4.55
CA VAL A 110 9.21 0.50 6.00
C VAL A 110 9.42 1.93 6.50
N VAL A 111 8.54 2.41 7.35
CA VAL A 111 8.68 3.72 7.99
C VAL A 111 9.83 3.68 8.98
N ARG A 112 10.94 4.33 8.66
CA ARG A 112 12.10 4.45 9.55
C ARG A 112 11.89 5.53 10.60
N ARG A 113 11.32 6.67 10.17
CA ARG A 113 11.10 7.82 11.04
C ARG A 113 9.97 8.69 10.51
N VAL A 114 9.11 9.15 11.40
CA VAL A 114 8.15 10.23 11.16
C VAL A 114 8.71 11.50 11.80
N ARG A 115 8.94 12.55 11.01
CA ARG A 115 9.55 13.80 11.48
C ARG A 115 8.49 14.83 11.85
N ARG A 116 7.55 15.04 10.95
CA ARG A 116 6.55 16.09 11.06
C ARG A 116 5.31 15.74 10.27
N THR A 117 4.15 15.99 10.85
CA THR A 117 2.86 15.96 10.15
C THR A 117 2.34 17.38 10.01
N ARG A 118 1.60 17.65 8.93
CA ARG A 118 0.97 18.94 8.68
C ARG A 118 -0.29 18.78 7.83
N GLU A 119 -1.18 19.75 7.96
CA GLU A 119 -2.36 19.86 7.11
C GLU A 119 -2.20 21.08 6.19
N LEU A 120 -2.27 20.84 4.87
CA LEU A 120 -2.21 21.85 3.82
C LEU A 120 -3.18 21.48 2.71
N TYR A 121 -3.80 22.48 2.09
CA TYR A 121 -4.73 22.27 0.97
C TYR A 121 -5.93 21.36 1.31
N GLY A 122 -6.25 21.21 2.60
CA GLY A 122 -7.25 20.26 3.09
C GLY A 122 -6.84 18.80 2.98
N PHE A 123 -5.53 18.53 2.92
CA PHE A 123 -4.91 17.21 2.96
C PHE A 123 -3.87 17.13 4.08
N ARG A 124 -3.62 15.91 4.55
CA ARG A 124 -2.64 15.64 5.59
C ARG A 124 -1.38 15.04 4.98
N PHE A 125 -0.25 15.61 5.35
CA PHE A 125 1.07 15.20 4.87
C PHE A 125 1.98 14.83 6.04
N ALA A 126 2.93 13.95 5.78
CA ALA A 126 4.00 13.62 6.71
C ALA A 126 5.37 13.66 6.02
N ASP A 127 6.32 14.35 6.66
CA ASP A 127 7.73 14.25 6.29
C ASP A 127 8.30 13.00 6.96
N VAL A 128 8.71 12.02 6.16
CA VAL A 128 9.13 10.70 6.64
C VAL A 128 10.45 10.26 6.02
N THR A 129 11.17 9.40 6.72
CA THR A 129 12.25 8.59 6.15
C THR A 129 11.70 7.18 5.94
N LEU A 130 11.74 6.70 4.72
CA LEU A 130 11.35 5.35 4.34
C LEU A 130 12.59 4.52 4.04
N VAL A 131 12.52 3.23 4.36
CA VAL A 131 13.50 2.21 3.97
C VAL A 131 12.87 1.33 2.91
N PHE A 132 13.59 1.07 1.83
CA PHE A 132 13.19 0.17 0.74
C PHE A 132 14.02 -1.12 0.81
N PRO A 133 13.49 -2.22 1.39
CA PRO A 133 14.25 -3.46 1.60
C PRO A 133 14.76 -4.07 0.29
N ASP A 134 13.96 -4.01 -0.78
CA ASP A 134 14.31 -4.56 -2.09
C ASP A 134 15.47 -3.81 -2.78
N TYR A 135 15.88 -2.66 -2.23
CA TYR A 135 16.99 -1.83 -2.71
C TYR A 135 18.13 -1.73 -1.67
N ASN A 136 18.48 -2.86 -1.05
CA ASN A 136 19.54 -2.97 -0.03
C ASN A 136 19.32 -2.00 1.15
N ASP A 137 18.09 -1.92 1.64
CA ASP A 137 17.68 -1.01 2.73
C ASP A 137 17.96 0.47 2.44
N PHE A 138 17.83 0.86 1.17
CA PHE A 138 17.99 2.25 0.76
C PHE A 138 17.02 3.17 1.52
N GLU A 139 17.57 4.19 2.18
CA GLU A 139 16.81 5.18 2.92
C GLU A 139 16.51 6.41 2.07
N LEU A 140 15.25 6.81 2.02
CA LEU A 140 14.79 7.97 1.26
C LEU A 140 13.90 8.88 2.11
N GLU A 141 14.19 10.18 2.09
CA GLU A 141 13.36 11.20 2.72
C GLU A 141 12.31 11.69 1.74
N VAL A 142 11.03 11.55 2.11
CA VAL A 142 9.91 11.94 1.25
C VAL A 142 8.85 12.70 2.03
N ASN A 143 8.06 13.49 1.32
CA ASN A 143 6.76 13.93 1.81
C ASN A 143 5.69 12.93 1.37
N MET A 144 4.88 12.45 2.28
CA MET A 144 3.89 11.42 2.08
C MET A 144 2.48 11.97 2.30
N LEU A 145 1.53 11.57 1.47
CA LEU A 145 0.12 11.92 1.58
C LEU A 145 -0.62 10.89 2.45
N LEU A 146 -1.00 11.28 3.68
CA LEU A 146 -1.64 10.41 4.66
C LEU A 146 -3.06 9.99 4.27
N ASP A 147 -3.80 10.86 3.58
CA ASP A 147 -5.19 10.59 3.19
C ASP A 147 -5.33 9.32 2.33
N THR A 148 -4.28 8.93 1.60
CA THR A 148 -4.30 7.71 0.80
C THR A 148 -4.28 6.42 1.62
N LEU A 149 -3.81 6.46 2.88
CA LEU A 149 -3.78 5.30 3.77
C LEU A 149 -5.16 4.69 4.02
N HIS A 150 -6.20 5.54 4.04
CA HIS A 150 -7.55 5.14 4.44
C HIS A 150 -8.57 5.10 3.30
N THR A 151 -8.23 5.61 2.12
CA THR A 151 -9.16 5.60 0.97
C THR A 151 -9.41 4.17 0.46
N ASP A 152 -10.65 3.88 0.06
CA ASP A 152 -10.99 2.60 -0.59
C ASP A 152 -10.56 2.56 -2.07
N SER A 153 -10.16 3.68 -2.63
CA SER A 153 -9.57 3.77 -3.98
C SER A 153 -8.13 3.24 -3.98
N PRO A 154 -7.62 2.74 -5.11
CA PRO A 154 -6.23 2.28 -5.24
C PRO A 154 -5.19 3.36 -4.92
N ALA A 155 -5.48 4.61 -5.27
CA ALA A 155 -4.69 5.82 -5.00
C ALA A 155 -5.63 7.00 -4.74
N LEU A 156 -5.12 8.21 -4.65
CA LEU A 156 -5.96 9.41 -4.49
C LEU A 156 -6.98 9.52 -5.64
N PRO A 157 -8.29 9.62 -5.36
CA PRO A 157 -9.31 9.76 -6.38
C PRO A 157 -9.05 10.96 -7.29
N LYS A 158 -9.50 10.89 -8.55
CA LYS A 158 -9.24 11.95 -9.53
C LYS A 158 -9.71 13.33 -9.06
N ALA A 159 -10.92 13.43 -8.51
CA ALA A 159 -11.45 14.68 -8.00
C ALA A 159 -10.57 15.30 -6.89
N GLU A 160 -10.07 14.48 -5.98
CA GLU A 160 -9.18 14.92 -4.92
C GLU A 160 -7.79 15.29 -5.46
N ASN A 161 -7.28 14.55 -6.45
CA ASN A 161 -6.03 14.89 -7.12
C ASN A 161 -6.12 16.20 -7.90
N ASP A 162 -7.26 16.46 -8.56
CA ASP A 162 -7.53 17.73 -9.23
C ASP A 162 -7.64 18.88 -8.21
N ARG A 163 -8.28 18.66 -7.06
CA ARG A 163 -8.34 19.63 -5.95
C ARG A 163 -6.93 19.97 -5.46
N LEU A 164 -6.10 18.98 -5.17
CA LEU A 164 -4.71 19.18 -4.76
C LEU A 164 -3.93 19.97 -5.82
N PHE A 165 -4.08 19.60 -7.10
CA PHE A 165 -3.43 20.30 -8.20
C PHE A 165 -3.76 21.78 -8.24
N TYR A 166 -5.04 22.15 -8.15
CA TYR A 166 -5.45 23.55 -8.20
C TYR A 166 -5.04 24.33 -6.96
N SER A 167 -5.13 23.72 -5.77
CA SER A 167 -4.70 24.37 -4.53
C SER A 167 -3.20 24.65 -4.50
N VAL A 168 -2.36 23.70 -4.94
CA VAL A 168 -0.91 23.95 -5.06
C VAL A 168 -0.62 24.98 -6.16
N LEU A 169 -1.38 24.99 -7.26
CA LEU A 169 -1.18 25.95 -8.34
C LEU A 169 -1.47 27.39 -7.88
N GLU A 170 -2.36 27.59 -6.92
CA GLU A 170 -2.66 28.90 -6.35
C GLU A 170 -1.46 29.52 -5.63
N ASP A 171 -0.61 28.74 -4.98
CA ASP A 171 0.61 29.23 -4.32
C ASP A 171 1.63 29.84 -5.30
N TYR A 172 1.48 29.54 -6.59
CA TYR A 172 2.31 30.07 -7.67
C TYR A 172 1.58 31.10 -8.53
N ALA A 173 0.50 31.70 -8.04
CA ALA A 173 -0.33 32.66 -8.79
C ALA A 173 0.43 33.96 -9.17
N ASP A 174 1.45 34.35 -8.40
CA ASP A 174 2.34 35.48 -8.65
C ASP A 174 3.20 35.29 -9.92
N ILE A 175 3.41 34.06 -10.36
CA ILE A 175 4.16 33.75 -11.58
C ILE A 175 3.26 33.95 -12.80
N THR A 176 3.47 35.06 -13.52
CA THR A 176 2.64 35.46 -14.67
C THR A 176 2.84 34.56 -15.88
N VAL A 177 4.05 34.02 -16.07
CA VAL A 177 4.37 33.14 -17.20
C VAL A 177 3.83 31.74 -16.92
N LYS A 178 2.78 31.34 -17.64
CA LYS A 178 2.08 30.05 -17.45
C LYS A 178 3.03 28.84 -17.47
N ARG A 179 4.01 28.83 -18.38
CA ARG A 179 4.98 27.71 -18.50
C ARG A 179 5.85 27.59 -17.25
N GLU A 180 6.32 28.69 -16.69
CA GLU A 180 7.14 28.72 -15.46
C GLU A 180 6.33 28.33 -14.24
N ARG A 181 5.10 28.86 -14.13
CA ARG A 181 4.17 28.48 -13.07
C ARG A 181 3.92 26.97 -13.06
N MET A 182 3.62 26.37 -14.21
CA MET A 182 3.43 24.92 -14.34
C MET A 182 4.70 24.12 -14.02
N LYS A 183 5.89 24.63 -14.36
CA LYS A 183 7.16 23.99 -14.00
C LYS A 183 7.38 23.99 -12.50
N LYS A 184 7.11 25.09 -11.81
CA LYS A 184 7.23 25.21 -10.36
C LYS A 184 6.25 24.30 -9.63
N MET A 185 4.97 24.32 -10.04
CA MET A 185 3.94 23.46 -9.47
C MET A 185 4.30 21.96 -9.63
N LYS A 186 4.77 21.53 -10.81
CA LYS A 186 5.21 20.15 -11.03
C LYS A 186 6.44 19.75 -10.22
N ALA A 187 7.24 20.69 -9.77
CA ALA A 187 8.39 20.49 -8.88
C ALA A 187 8.04 20.71 -7.40
N ASP A 188 6.77 20.88 -7.07
CA ASP A 188 6.32 21.09 -5.70
C ASP A 188 6.30 19.74 -4.92
N PRO A 189 6.87 19.66 -3.71
CA PRO A 189 6.94 18.44 -2.93
C PRO A 189 5.58 17.95 -2.44
N TYR A 190 4.59 18.82 -2.22
CA TYR A 190 3.25 18.42 -1.80
C TYR A 190 2.42 17.88 -2.97
N TYR A 191 2.58 18.48 -4.16
CA TYR A 191 1.98 17.91 -5.38
C TYR A 191 2.54 16.52 -5.70
N ASN A 192 3.84 16.33 -5.45
CA ASN A 192 4.54 15.06 -5.66
C ASN A 192 4.58 14.17 -4.40
N ALA A 193 3.76 14.48 -3.38
CA ALA A 193 3.70 13.66 -2.19
C ALA A 193 3.47 12.18 -2.51
N LEU A 194 4.24 11.30 -1.88
CA LEU A 194 4.18 9.87 -2.11
C LEU A 194 2.83 9.33 -1.65
N GLN A 195 2.13 8.64 -2.52
CA GLN A 195 0.85 8.00 -2.21
C GLN A 195 1.11 6.55 -1.81
N VAL A 196 0.63 6.16 -0.64
CA VAL A 196 0.90 4.85 -0.04
C VAL A 196 -0.34 4.24 0.58
N LYS A 197 -0.27 2.92 0.83
CA LYS A 197 -1.22 2.13 1.62
C LYS A 197 -0.45 1.35 2.68
N TYR A 198 -1.13 0.92 3.75
CA TYR A 198 -0.54 -0.11 4.60
C TYR A 198 -0.43 -1.43 3.83
N ALA A 199 0.60 -2.21 4.12
CA ALA A 199 0.96 -3.41 3.37
C ALA A 199 0.83 -4.73 4.14
N TYR A 200 0.17 -4.74 5.30
CA TYR A 200 -0.14 -6.00 6.02
C TYR A 200 -1.23 -6.80 5.33
N ALA A 201 -2.17 -6.09 4.69
CA ALA A 201 -3.20 -6.67 3.85
C ALA A 201 -3.29 -5.92 2.53
N VAL A 202 -3.32 -6.67 1.43
CA VAL A 202 -3.33 -6.12 0.07
C VAL A 202 -4.37 -6.81 -0.80
N THR A 203 -4.68 -6.22 -1.94
CA THR A 203 -5.56 -6.88 -2.93
C THR A 203 -4.81 -7.94 -3.73
N CYS A 204 -5.53 -8.92 -4.28
CA CYS A 204 -4.96 -9.95 -5.15
C CYS A 204 -4.09 -9.36 -6.28
N HIS A 205 -4.51 -8.23 -6.87
CA HIS A 205 -3.74 -7.58 -7.93
C HIS A 205 -2.38 -7.06 -7.43
N LYS A 206 -2.33 -6.55 -6.20
CA LYS A 206 -1.10 -6.05 -5.58
C LYS A 206 -0.18 -7.16 -5.08
N ALA A 207 -0.75 -8.33 -4.75
CA ALA A 207 0.01 -9.50 -4.33
C ALA A 207 0.64 -10.27 -5.51
N GLN A 208 0.30 -9.95 -6.76
CA GLN A 208 0.86 -10.62 -7.92
C GLN A 208 2.38 -10.44 -8.01
N GLY A 209 3.11 -11.55 -8.11
CA GLY A 209 4.57 -11.58 -8.20
C GLY A 209 5.29 -11.58 -6.85
N GLY A 210 4.59 -11.28 -5.75
CA GLY A 210 5.15 -11.35 -4.40
C GLY A 210 5.27 -12.81 -3.92
N GLN A 211 6.13 -13.02 -2.93
CA GLN A 211 6.36 -14.30 -2.27
C GLN A 211 6.44 -14.09 -0.77
N TRP A 212 5.72 -14.90 -0.01
CA TRP A 212 5.67 -14.85 1.45
C TRP A 212 5.64 -16.25 2.02
N LYS A 213 6.16 -16.44 3.21
CA LYS A 213 6.07 -17.73 3.92
C LYS A 213 4.63 -18.02 4.34
N ASN A 214 3.91 -16.99 4.80
CA ASN A 214 2.54 -17.14 5.28
C ASN A 214 1.59 -16.23 4.47
N VAL A 215 0.60 -16.86 3.81
CA VAL A 215 -0.42 -16.13 3.04
C VAL A 215 -1.79 -16.46 3.59
N PHE A 216 -2.47 -15.44 4.12
CA PHE A 216 -3.86 -15.52 4.56
C PHE A 216 -4.78 -15.05 3.43
N LEU A 217 -5.54 -15.97 2.83
CA LEU A 217 -6.43 -15.65 1.72
C LEU A 217 -7.86 -15.44 2.21
N ASP A 218 -8.34 -14.18 2.13
CA ASP A 218 -9.76 -13.85 2.34
C ASP A 218 -10.51 -13.85 1.00
N GLN A 219 -11.22 -14.90 0.71
CA GLN A 219 -12.05 -15.01 -0.49
C GLN A 219 -13.28 -14.08 -0.44
N GLY A 220 -13.67 -13.61 0.75
CA GLY A 220 -14.92 -12.87 0.95
C GLY A 220 -16.17 -13.75 0.74
N TYR A 221 -17.32 -13.12 0.83
CA TYR A 221 -18.58 -13.77 0.45
C TYR A 221 -18.67 -13.82 -1.09
N MET A 222 -18.69 -15.01 -1.65
CA MET A 222 -19.12 -15.26 -3.02
C MET A 222 -20.55 -15.83 -2.92
N THR A 223 -21.53 -15.04 -3.31
CA THR A 223 -22.89 -15.54 -3.55
C THR A 223 -22.88 -16.23 -4.90
N ASP A 224 -23.39 -17.44 -4.94
CA ASP A 224 -23.69 -18.20 -6.15
C ASP A 224 -24.63 -17.40 -7.06
#